data_1089ffc8e6117c01901034097fc3e61b
#
_entry.id   1089ffc8e6117c01901034097fc3e61b
#
_cell.length_a   1.000
_cell.length_b   1.000
_cell.length_c   1.000
_cell.angle_alpha   90.00
_cell.angle_beta   90.00
_cell.angle_gamma   90.00
#
_symmetry.space_group_name_H-M   'P 1'
#
loop_
_entity.id
_entity.type
_entity.pdbx_description
1 polymer ?
#
loop_
_entity_poly.entity_id
_entity_poly.type
_entity_poly.pdbx_seq_one_letter_code
_entity_poly.pdbx_strand_id
1 'polypeptide(L)'
;MRIIILIKRLQILHSYRFLSILNDKTETELWLCELKRIKVRKDFLSMNDSWSQWLNMKYDPSGSVYAIDWYDKNQCHSNNPDVHDKTMGRIFKITHETDVFVRVDLSKSTDQELVNHQLNPNEWYVRQSRTILQERGGNAQVYKALREILDRNPDVTRKLRALWTLQVTGGLTEMDLERLLGHESPHIRSWAIQLATEKKVVSASFLSKLESMAKTESSAQVRLAILSGLMRLRPDLRWNVVEALAQKSEDRLDHNIPLMVWYAAEPLAAIDPVRSLAMAEKAKMPKFLMYMVQRIGAIKSAESKKVLEVFMDRLGNNHEQHEIMMAVEKALKEK
;
A
#
# COMPACT_ATOMS: atom_id res chain seq x y z
N MET A 1 -15.93 2.09 -35.34
CA MET A 1 -16.42 0.70 -35.40
C MET A 1 -16.91 0.34 -34.01
N ARG A 2 -18.20 0.09 -33.81
CA ARG A 2 -18.76 -0.32 -32.51
C ARG A 2 -18.59 -1.84 -32.39
N ILE A 3 -17.72 -2.29 -31.50
CA ILE A 3 -17.62 -3.70 -31.16
C ILE A 3 -18.55 -3.90 -29.96
N ILE A 4 -19.71 -4.51 -30.20
CA ILE A 4 -20.63 -4.96 -29.13
C ILE A 4 -20.23 -6.39 -28.82
N ILE A 5 -19.65 -6.61 -27.65
CA ILE A 5 -19.29 -7.95 -27.18
C ILE A 5 -20.41 -8.41 -26.24
N LEU A 6 -21.18 -9.38 -26.69
CA LEU A 6 -22.24 -10.02 -25.92
C LEU A 6 -21.66 -10.98 -24.88
N ILE A 7 -21.77 -10.63 -23.60
CA ILE A 7 -21.29 -11.45 -22.50
C ILE A 7 -22.48 -12.06 -21.76
N LYS A 8 -22.65 -13.37 -21.87
CA LYS A 8 -23.58 -14.11 -21.02
C LYS A 8 -22.98 -14.30 -19.62
N ARG A 9 -23.55 -13.62 -18.62
CA ARG A 9 -23.27 -13.74 -17.17
C ARG A 9 -21.82 -13.53 -16.73
N LEU A 10 -21.46 -12.29 -16.45
CA LEU A 10 -20.44 -11.97 -15.49
C LEU A 10 -21.12 -11.77 -14.11
N GLN A 11 -21.03 -12.77 -13.24
CA GLN A 11 -21.18 -12.50 -11.81
C GLN A 11 -19.93 -11.72 -11.39
N ILE A 12 -20.07 -10.40 -11.32
CA ILE A 12 -19.06 -9.54 -10.73
C ILE A 12 -19.10 -9.81 -9.23
N LEU A 13 -18.26 -10.74 -8.79
CA LEU A 13 -17.97 -10.92 -7.38
C LEU A 13 -17.37 -9.62 -6.85
N HIS A 14 -18.01 -9.06 -5.85
CA HIS A 14 -17.56 -7.89 -5.07
C HIS A 14 -16.23 -8.19 -4.37
N SER A 15 -15.15 -8.03 -5.06
CA SER A 15 -13.83 -7.88 -4.47
C SER A 15 -12.96 -7.17 -5.48
N TYR A 16 -12.22 -6.15 -5.02
CA TYR A 16 -11.25 -5.39 -5.79
C TYR A 16 -10.26 -6.31 -6.51
N ARG A 17 -10.60 -6.71 -7.73
CA ARG A 17 -9.68 -7.45 -8.60
C ARG A 17 -9.47 -6.62 -9.84
N PHE A 18 -8.29 -6.06 -9.96
CA PHE A 18 -7.77 -5.59 -11.23
C PHE A 18 -7.73 -6.79 -12.18
N LEU A 19 -8.57 -6.76 -13.22
CA LEU A 19 -8.41 -7.66 -14.35
C LEU A 19 -7.26 -7.10 -15.19
N SER A 20 -6.06 -7.66 -15.04
CA SER A 20 -4.97 -7.46 -15.98
C SER A 20 -5.24 -8.37 -17.18
N ILE A 21 -5.62 -7.77 -18.31
CA ILE A 21 -5.66 -8.45 -19.60
C ILE A 21 -4.26 -8.29 -20.19
N LEU A 22 -3.39 -9.24 -19.89
CA LEU A 22 -2.06 -9.30 -20.48
C LEU A 22 -2.10 -10.18 -21.73
N ASN A 23 -1.70 -9.60 -22.83
CA ASN A 23 -1.50 -10.26 -24.11
C ASN A 23 -0.02 -10.64 -24.21
N ASP A 24 0.43 -11.66 -23.47
CA ASP A 24 1.67 -12.36 -23.81
C ASP A 24 1.81 -13.70 -23.07
N LYS A 25 2.53 -14.64 -23.72
CA LYS A 25 2.73 -16.04 -23.35
C LYS A 25 3.69 -16.27 -22.18
N THR A 26 4.02 -15.29 -21.39
CA THR A 26 4.90 -15.44 -20.23
C THR A 26 4.09 -15.43 -18.94
N GLU A 27 4.21 -16.52 -18.18
CA GLU A 27 3.66 -16.66 -16.83
C GLU A 27 4.27 -15.59 -15.91
N THR A 28 3.57 -14.46 -15.74
CA THR A 28 3.95 -13.47 -14.74
C THR A 28 3.09 -13.68 -13.49
N GLU A 29 3.67 -14.28 -12.47
CA GLU A 29 3.07 -14.39 -11.14
C GLU A 29 3.05 -13.01 -10.46
N LEU A 30 1.90 -12.36 -10.41
CA LEU A 30 1.68 -11.17 -9.58
C LEU A 30 1.38 -11.62 -8.14
N TRP A 31 2.34 -11.43 -7.25
CA TRP A 31 2.19 -11.63 -5.80
C TRP A 31 1.52 -10.41 -5.17
N LEU A 32 0.26 -10.56 -4.81
CA LEU A 32 -0.40 -9.66 -3.85
C LEU A 32 -0.50 -10.40 -2.51
N CYS A 33 -0.06 -9.76 -1.43
CA CYS A 33 -0.14 -10.30 -0.06
C CYS A 33 -1.51 -10.95 0.21
N GLU A 34 -1.50 -12.20 0.68
CA GLU A 34 -2.67 -13.03 1.03
C GLU A 34 -3.59 -13.47 -0.12
N LEU A 35 -3.25 -13.25 -1.36
CA LEU A 35 -4.01 -13.82 -2.46
C LEU A 35 -3.57 -15.26 -2.72
N LYS A 36 -4.47 -16.20 -2.45
CA LYS A 36 -4.39 -17.55 -3.01
C LYS A 36 -4.07 -17.43 -4.50
N ARG A 37 -3.13 -18.25 -5.01
CA ARG A 37 -2.75 -18.36 -6.42
C ARG A 37 -3.92 -18.03 -7.33
N ILE A 38 -3.84 -16.92 -8.04
CA ILE A 38 -4.81 -16.59 -9.08
C ILE A 38 -4.49 -17.57 -10.22
N LYS A 39 -5.35 -18.55 -10.42
CA LYS A 39 -5.27 -19.35 -11.65
C LYS A 39 -5.53 -18.40 -12.81
N VAL A 40 -4.55 -18.25 -13.69
CA VAL A 40 -4.75 -17.59 -14.99
C VAL A 40 -5.89 -18.31 -15.67
N ARG A 41 -7.01 -17.63 -15.87
CA ARG A 41 -8.15 -18.15 -16.64
C ARG A 41 -7.90 -17.86 -18.10
N LYS A 42 -8.64 -18.56 -18.98
CA LYS A 42 -8.64 -18.24 -20.41
C LYS A 42 -8.91 -16.75 -20.62
N ASP A 43 -8.25 -16.18 -21.61
CA ASP A 43 -8.47 -14.81 -22.03
C ASP A 43 -9.97 -14.56 -22.23
N PHE A 44 -10.45 -13.50 -21.59
CA PHE A 44 -11.82 -13.08 -21.71
C PHE A 44 -12.11 -12.45 -23.08
N LEU A 45 -11.11 -11.76 -23.62
CA LEU A 45 -11.16 -11.03 -24.86
C LEU A 45 -9.80 -11.04 -25.53
N SER A 46 -9.77 -11.39 -26.83
CA SER A 46 -8.61 -11.18 -27.69
C SER A 46 -8.92 -10.11 -28.74
N MET A 47 -8.05 -9.14 -28.89
CA MET A 47 -8.19 -8.10 -29.91
C MET A 47 -7.82 -8.59 -31.30
N ASN A 48 -7.13 -9.74 -31.42
CA ASN A 48 -6.56 -10.25 -32.67
C ASN A 48 -5.71 -9.20 -33.44
N ASP A 49 -5.09 -8.30 -32.70
CA ASP A 49 -4.32 -7.19 -33.19
C ASP A 49 -3.08 -7.03 -32.31
N SER A 50 -1.91 -7.38 -32.82
CA SER A 50 -0.66 -7.40 -32.06
C SER A 50 -0.13 -6.01 -31.69
N TRP A 51 -0.72 -4.96 -32.25
CA TRP A 51 -0.38 -3.55 -31.94
C TRP A 51 -1.29 -2.97 -30.85
N SER A 52 -2.40 -3.65 -30.56
CA SER A 52 -3.35 -3.19 -29.56
C SER A 52 -2.83 -3.49 -28.15
N GLN A 53 -2.61 -2.44 -27.36
CA GLN A 53 -2.12 -2.54 -25.98
C GLN A 53 -3.05 -1.77 -25.05
N TRP A 54 -3.87 -2.51 -24.31
CA TRP A 54 -4.79 -1.89 -23.37
C TRP A 54 -4.08 -1.48 -22.09
N LEU A 55 -4.16 -0.19 -21.77
CA LEU A 55 -3.49 0.38 -20.63
C LEU A 55 -4.41 0.57 -19.43
N ASN A 56 -5.47 1.30 -19.60
CA ASN A 56 -6.31 1.74 -18.50
C ASN A 56 -7.77 1.37 -18.74
N MET A 57 -8.43 0.94 -17.68
CA MET A 57 -9.85 0.62 -17.74
C MET A 57 -10.64 1.45 -16.73
N LYS A 58 -11.77 1.99 -17.16
CA LYS A 58 -12.75 2.66 -16.32
C LYS A 58 -14.14 2.19 -16.68
N TYR A 59 -15.08 2.28 -15.78
CA TYR A 59 -16.48 1.96 -16.06
C TYR A 59 -17.37 3.17 -15.82
N ASP A 60 -18.53 3.17 -16.47
CA ASP A 60 -19.52 4.22 -16.44
C ASP A 60 -20.66 3.93 -15.44
N PRO A 61 -21.66 4.85 -15.29
CA PRO A 61 -22.80 4.63 -14.41
C PRO A 61 -23.63 3.39 -14.71
N SER A 62 -23.62 2.92 -15.96
CA SER A 62 -24.34 1.69 -16.39
C SER A 62 -23.54 0.40 -16.14
N GLY A 63 -22.25 0.52 -15.75
CA GLY A 63 -21.37 -0.63 -15.55
C GLY A 63 -20.57 -1.03 -16.79
N SER A 64 -20.78 -0.36 -17.93
CA SER A 64 -19.97 -0.61 -19.13
C SER A 64 -18.53 -0.21 -18.90
N VAL A 65 -17.58 -1.02 -19.41
CA VAL A 65 -16.14 -0.80 -19.22
C VAL A 65 -15.56 -0.10 -20.44
N TYR A 66 -14.80 0.96 -20.20
CA TYR A 66 -14.01 1.64 -21.20
C TYR A 66 -12.56 1.28 -21.03
N ALA A 67 -11.89 0.93 -22.12
CA ALA A 67 -10.45 0.69 -22.17
C ALA A 67 -9.81 1.61 -23.21
N ILE A 68 -8.68 2.21 -22.87
CA ILE A 68 -7.86 2.97 -23.81
C ILE A 68 -6.79 2.06 -24.40
N ASP A 69 -6.50 2.26 -25.65
CA ASP A 69 -5.55 1.50 -26.43
C ASP A 69 -4.32 2.38 -26.76
N TRP A 70 -3.17 1.92 -26.33
CA TRP A 70 -1.89 2.45 -26.80
C TRP A 70 -1.45 1.63 -28.00
N TYR A 71 -1.50 2.20 -29.18
CA TYR A 71 -1.29 1.47 -30.41
C TYR A 71 0.18 1.43 -30.81
N ASP A 72 0.91 0.48 -30.26
CA ASP A 72 2.33 0.26 -30.50
C ASP A 72 2.66 -1.23 -30.65
N LYS A 73 3.60 -1.57 -31.50
CA LYS A 73 4.10 -2.93 -31.65
C LYS A 73 4.90 -3.40 -30.42
N ASN A 74 5.60 -2.46 -29.76
CA ASN A 74 6.40 -2.74 -28.56
C ASN A 74 5.74 -2.13 -27.32
N GLN A 75 5.70 -2.90 -26.24
CA GLN A 75 5.13 -2.47 -24.96
C GLN A 75 6.02 -1.49 -24.18
N CYS A 76 7.27 -1.34 -24.57
CA CYS A 76 8.25 -0.50 -23.90
C CYS A 76 8.89 0.47 -24.88
N HIS A 77 9.57 1.47 -24.33
CA HIS A 77 10.25 2.50 -25.13
C HIS A 77 11.14 1.89 -26.21
N SER A 78 10.92 2.33 -27.46
CA SER A 78 11.78 2.04 -28.58
C SER A 78 12.15 3.34 -29.28
N ASN A 79 13.40 3.46 -29.69
CA ASN A 79 13.85 4.59 -30.51
C ASN A 79 13.53 4.40 -32.01
N ASN A 80 12.99 3.24 -32.39
CA ASN A 80 12.56 2.96 -33.75
C ASN A 80 11.16 3.56 -34.00
N PRO A 81 10.99 4.53 -34.87
CA PRO A 81 9.71 5.15 -35.18
C PRO A 81 8.71 4.16 -35.81
N ASP A 82 9.19 3.12 -36.48
CA ASP A 82 8.36 2.16 -37.23
C ASP A 82 7.55 1.23 -36.32
N VAL A 83 7.81 1.24 -35.02
CA VAL A 83 7.07 0.44 -34.02
C VAL A 83 6.05 1.25 -33.25
N HIS A 84 5.87 2.53 -33.59
CA HIS A 84 4.92 3.45 -32.96
C HIS A 84 3.96 4.03 -33.99
N ASP A 85 2.67 3.98 -33.72
CA ASP A 85 1.66 4.68 -34.50
C ASP A 85 0.87 5.65 -33.63
N LYS A 86 1.30 6.89 -33.58
CA LYS A 86 0.71 7.96 -32.79
C LYS A 86 -0.65 8.46 -33.32
N THR A 87 -1.09 7.93 -34.47
CA THR A 87 -2.34 8.36 -35.13
C THR A 87 -3.52 7.44 -34.85
N MET A 88 -3.29 6.24 -34.31
CA MET A 88 -4.27 5.15 -34.26
C MET A 88 -4.73 4.78 -32.84
N GLY A 89 -4.57 5.66 -31.86
CA GLY A 89 -5.12 5.44 -30.53
C GLY A 89 -6.64 5.24 -30.54
N ARG A 90 -7.14 4.23 -29.80
CA ARG A 90 -8.55 3.85 -29.77
C ARG A 90 -9.11 3.87 -28.35
N ILE A 91 -10.42 4.07 -28.24
CA ILE A 91 -11.18 3.88 -27.00
C ILE A 91 -12.21 2.80 -27.27
N PHE A 92 -12.11 1.70 -26.53
CA PHE A 92 -13.06 0.60 -26.61
C PHE A 92 -14.11 0.72 -25.50
N LYS A 93 -15.35 0.40 -25.83
CA LYS A 93 -16.43 0.24 -24.85
C LYS A 93 -16.89 -1.21 -24.87
N ILE A 94 -16.84 -1.86 -23.72
CA ILE A 94 -17.36 -3.21 -23.49
C ILE A 94 -18.68 -3.06 -22.73
N THR A 95 -19.77 -3.53 -23.32
CA THR A 95 -21.11 -3.47 -22.73
C THR A 95 -21.70 -4.87 -22.61
N HIS A 96 -22.52 -5.07 -21.59
CA HIS A 96 -23.42 -6.23 -21.55
C HIS A 96 -24.66 -5.95 -22.39
N GLU A 97 -25.27 -6.98 -22.98
CA GLU A 97 -26.45 -6.82 -23.84
C GLU A 97 -27.67 -6.18 -23.13
N THR A 98 -27.72 -6.31 -21.81
CA THR A 98 -28.76 -5.72 -20.96
C THR A 98 -28.43 -4.34 -20.42
N ASP A 99 -27.23 -3.82 -20.74
CA ASP A 99 -26.83 -2.50 -20.24
C ASP A 99 -27.67 -1.41 -20.91
N VAL A 100 -28.35 -0.65 -20.08
CA VAL A 100 -29.07 0.55 -20.51
C VAL A 100 -28.17 1.76 -20.26
N PHE A 101 -27.93 2.56 -21.30
CA PHE A 101 -27.21 3.80 -21.15
C PHE A 101 -27.94 4.75 -20.21
N VAL A 102 -27.31 5.11 -19.11
CA VAL A 102 -27.86 6.04 -18.13
C VAL A 102 -27.05 7.35 -18.16
N ARG A 103 -27.73 8.45 -18.43
CA ARG A 103 -27.14 9.78 -18.29
C ARG A 103 -27.30 10.26 -16.85
N VAL A 104 -26.20 10.38 -16.12
CA VAL A 104 -26.19 10.81 -14.71
C VAL A 104 -25.43 12.12 -14.56
N ASP A 105 -26.01 13.03 -13.80
CA ASP A 105 -25.37 14.26 -13.37
C ASP A 105 -25.53 14.39 -11.84
N LEU A 106 -24.48 13.98 -11.11
CA LEU A 106 -24.46 14.04 -9.66
C LEU A 106 -24.18 15.47 -9.10
N SER A 107 -23.83 16.42 -9.95
CA SER A 107 -23.57 17.79 -9.50
C SER A 107 -24.81 18.45 -8.88
N LYS A 108 -26.01 17.97 -9.24
CA LYS A 108 -27.30 18.44 -8.74
C LYS A 108 -27.80 17.68 -7.49
N SER A 109 -27.11 16.62 -7.10
CA SER A 109 -27.49 15.82 -5.93
C SER A 109 -27.25 16.61 -4.63
N THR A 110 -28.13 16.39 -3.66
CA THR A 110 -27.93 16.86 -2.29
C THR A 110 -26.75 16.17 -1.61
N ASP A 111 -26.19 16.77 -0.58
CA ASP A 111 -25.10 16.17 0.18
C ASP A 111 -25.48 14.82 0.79
N GLN A 112 -26.75 14.67 1.22
CA GLN A 112 -27.24 13.39 1.76
C GLN A 112 -27.30 12.30 0.68
N GLU A 113 -27.71 12.62 -0.55
CA GLU A 113 -27.68 11.67 -1.68
C GLU A 113 -26.24 11.29 -2.03
N LEU A 114 -25.32 12.26 -2.03
CA LEU A 114 -23.90 11.99 -2.28
C LEU A 114 -23.28 11.08 -1.20
N VAL A 115 -23.65 11.28 0.08
CA VAL A 115 -23.27 10.37 1.16
C VAL A 115 -23.86 8.96 0.94
N ASN A 116 -25.13 8.87 0.57
CA ASN A 116 -25.79 7.58 0.30
C ASN A 116 -25.10 6.82 -0.85
N HIS A 117 -24.53 7.52 -1.82
CA HIS A 117 -23.74 6.90 -2.88
C HIS A 117 -22.45 6.21 -2.40
N GLN A 118 -21.96 6.48 -1.17
CA GLN A 118 -20.86 5.69 -0.60
C GLN A 118 -21.26 4.23 -0.32
N LEU A 119 -22.57 3.93 -0.30
CA LEU A 119 -23.14 2.59 -0.18
C LEU A 119 -23.44 1.93 -1.52
N ASN A 120 -23.26 2.63 -2.63
CA ASN A 120 -23.62 2.14 -3.97
C ASN A 120 -22.71 0.96 -4.37
N PRO A 121 -23.25 -0.13 -4.97
CA PRO A 121 -22.43 -1.22 -5.48
C PRO A 121 -21.54 -0.80 -6.67
N ASN A 122 -21.94 0.18 -7.47
CA ASN A 122 -21.15 0.69 -8.57
C ASN A 122 -20.20 1.79 -8.08
N GLU A 123 -18.89 1.53 -8.14
CA GLU A 123 -17.83 2.46 -7.71
C GLU A 123 -17.81 3.78 -8.49
N TRP A 124 -18.42 3.85 -9.67
CA TRP A 124 -18.52 5.11 -10.39
C TRP A 124 -19.26 6.16 -9.55
N TYR A 125 -20.43 5.78 -8.99
CA TYR A 125 -21.19 6.67 -8.10
C TYR A 125 -20.41 7.03 -6.85
N VAL A 126 -19.72 6.06 -6.25
CA VAL A 126 -18.91 6.25 -5.05
C VAL A 126 -17.80 7.28 -5.29
N ARG A 127 -17.08 7.16 -6.39
CA ARG A 127 -15.96 8.05 -6.71
C ARG A 127 -16.45 9.44 -7.08
N GLN A 128 -17.45 9.54 -7.94
CA GLN A 128 -17.99 10.85 -8.36
C GLN A 128 -18.61 11.61 -7.18
N SER A 129 -19.41 10.93 -6.35
CA SER A 129 -19.98 11.58 -5.17
C SER A 129 -18.93 12.03 -4.17
N ARG A 130 -17.85 11.25 -3.97
CA ARG A 130 -16.73 11.64 -3.11
C ARG A 130 -16.01 12.88 -3.63
N THR A 131 -15.75 12.95 -4.92
CA THR A 131 -15.12 14.11 -5.56
C THR A 131 -15.99 15.36 -5.37
N ILE A 132 -17.30 15.26 -5.60
CA ILE A 132 -18.22 16.38 -5.42
C ILE A 132 -18.29 16.83 -3.94
N LEU A 133 -18.35 15.89 -2.99
CA LEU A 133 -18.30 16.20 -1.57
C LEU A 133 -16.98 16.87 -1.16
N GLN A 134 -15.87 16.45 -1.73
CA GLN A 134 -14.56 17.09 -1.52
C GLN A 134 -14.54 18.53 -2.06
N GLU A 135 -15.07 18.76 -3.26
CA GLU A 135 -15.14 20.09 -3.90
C GLU A 135 -16.06 21.05 -3.13
N ARG A 136 -17.18 20.55 -2.61
CA ARG A 136 -18.11 21.35 -1.79
C ARG A 136 -17.59 21.65 -0.39
N GLY A 137 -16.66 20.81 0.10
CA GLY A 137 -16.30 20.74 1.50
C GLY A 137 -17.36 20.01 2.33
N GLY A 138 -16.96 19.56 3.52
CA GLY A 138 -17.87 18.87 4.43
C GLY A 138 -18.59 19.83 5.37
N ASN A 139 -19.69 19.35 5.93
CA ASN A 139 -20.46 20.03 6.98
C ASN A 139 -20.87 19.04 8.08
N ALA A 140 -21.42 19.54 9.18
CA ALA A 140 -21.78 18.72 10.34
C ALA A 140 -22.73 17.56 10.00
N GLN A 141 -23.67 17.73 9.06
CA GLN A 141 -24.60 16.68 8.65
C GLN A 141 -23.89 15.59 7.84
N VAL A 142 -23.05 15.98 6.88
CA VAL A 142 -22.21 15.07 6.09
C VAL A 142 -21.31 14.23 7.02
N TYR A 143 -20.63 14.90 7.96
CA TYR A 143 -19.73 14.20 8.89
C TYR A 143 -20.48 13.23 9.80
N LYS A 144 -21.66 13.62 10.30
CA LYS A 144 -22.50 12.74 11.13
C LYS A 144 -22.92 11.49 10.33
N ALA A 145 -23.43 11.67 9.12
CA ALA A 145 -23.89 10.56 8.28
C ALA A 145 -22.73 9.61 7.87
N LEU A 146 -21.57 10.16 7.54
CA LEU A 146 -20.39 9.35 7.23
C LEU A 146 -19.85 8.58 8.44
N ARG A 147 -19.86 9.19 9.66
CA ARG A 147 -19.50 8.48 10.88
C ARG A 147 -20.47 7.35 11.20
N GLU A 148 -21.77 7.55 10.96
CA GLU A 148 -22.74 6.48 11.14
C GLU A 148 -22.46 5.28 10.22
N ILE A 149 -22.09 5.51 8.96
CA ILE A 149 -21.65 4.45 8.05
C ILE A 149 -20.38 3.79 8.56
N LEU A 150 -19.37 4.56 8.95
CA LEU A 150 -18.09 4.05 9.46
C LEU A 150 -18.27 3.18 10.70
N ASP A 151 -19.12 3.60 11.63
CA ASP A 151 -19.27 2.90 12.91
C ASP A 151 -20.22 1.69 12.80
N ARG A 152 -21.33 1.80 12.06
CA ARG A 152 -22.43 0.82 12.12
C ARG A 152 -22.57 -0.08 10.90
N ASN A 153 -21.99 0.28 9.74
CA ASN A 153 -22.17 -0.54 8.55
C ASN A 153 -21.44 -1.90 8.72
N PRO A 154 -22.07 -3.05 8.42
CA PRO A 154 -21.44 -4.36 8.56
C PRO A 154 -20.34 -4.62 7.50
N ASP A 155 -20.37 -3.91 6.37
CA ASP A 155 -19.43 -4.08 5.26
C ASP A 155 -18.21 -3.18 5.45
N VAL A 156 -17.05 -3.80 5.63
CA VAL A 156 -15.76 -3.10 5.81
C VAL A 156 -15.42 -2.20 4.62
N THR A 157 -15.80 -2.59 3.40
CA THR A 157 -15.58 -1.76 2.20
C THR A 157 -16.32 -0.43 2.30
N ARG A 158 -17.58 -0.48 2.75
CA ARG A 158 -18.40 0.71 2.95
C ARG A 158 -17.90 1.58 4.10
N LYS A 159 -17.41 0.95 5.18
CA LYS A 159 -16.73 1.67 6.26
C LYS A 159 -15.50 2.41 5.73
N LEU A 160 -14.68 1.77 4.92
CA LEU A 160 -13.49 2.40 4.29
C LEU A 160 -13.87 3.56 3.37
N ARG A 161 -14.93 3.43 2.58
CA ARG A 161 -15.43 4.52 1.74
C ARG A 161 -15.84 5.74 2.57
N ALA A 162 -16.54 5.52 3.69
CA ALA A 162 -16.90 6.59 4.62
C ALA A 162 -15.66 7.22 5.26
N LEU A 163 -14.69 6.42 5.70
CA LEU A 163 -13.42 6.88 6.25
C LEU A 163 -12.66 7.80 5.26
N TRP A 164 -12.51 7.36 4.02
CA TRP A 164 -11.84 8.15 2.99
C TRP A 164 -12.61 9.42 2.64
N THR A 165 -13.95 9.37 2.66
CA THR A 165 -14.76 10.54 2.39
C THR A 165 -14.64 11.56 3.54
N LEU A 166 -14.65 11.10 4.80
CA LEU A 166 -14.35 11.95 5.96
C LEU A 166 -12.97 12.63 5.84
N GLN A 167 -11.96 11.89 5.38
CA GLN A 167 -10.62 12.44 5.19
C GLN A 167 -10.61 13.58 4.17
N VAL A 168 -11.14 13.32 2.96
CA VAL A 168 -11.06 14.30 1.86
C VAL A 168 -11.98 15.51 2.05
N THR A 169 -13.01 15.38 2.90
CA THR A 169 -13.92 16.49 3.26
C THR A 169 -13.48 17.26 4.50
N GLY A 170 -12.39 16.83 5.17
CA GLY A 170 -11.88 17.48 6.39
C GLY A 170 -12.62 17.11 7.68
N GLY A 171 -13.50 16.10 7.63
CA GLY A 171 -14.28 15.67 8.79
C GLY A 171 -13.59 14.69 9.72
N LEU A 172 -12.38 14.22 9.38
CA LEU A 172 -11.64 13.25 10.18
C LEU A 172 -10.66 13.94 11.13
N THR A 173 -10.78 13.62 12.41
CA THR A 173 -9.90 14.14 13.46
C THR A 173 -8.82 13.13 13.85
N GLU A 174 -7.75 13.58 14.50
CA GLU A 174 -6.72 12.69 15.04
C GLU A 174 -7.31 11.72 16.09
N MET A 175 -8.26 12.21 16.90
CA MET A 175 -8.96 11.38 17.88
C MET A 175 -9.79 10.27 17.23
N ASP A 176 -10.41 10.54 16.07
CA ASP A 176 -11.07 9.49 15.28
C ASP A 176 -10.08 8.43 14.84
N LEU A 177 -8.93 8.84 14.30
CA LEU A 177 -7.87 7.93 13.84
C LEU A 177 -7.29 7.11 14.98
N GLU A 178 -7.05 7.73 16.13
CA GLU A 178 -6.56 7.05 17.33
C GLU A 178 -7.56 6.01 17.85
N ARG A 179 -8.86 6.29 17.83
CA ARG A 179 -9.92 5.32 18.15
C ARG A 179 -9.92 4.14 17.18
N LEU A 180 -9.72 4.41 15.89
CA LEU A 180 -9.74 3.39 14.83
C LEU A 180 -8.53 2.45 14.88
N LEU A 181 -7.46 2.76 15.59
CA LEU A 181 -6.36 1.82 15.85
C LEU A 181 -6.82 0.57 16.61
N GLY A 182 -7.90 0.66 17.37
CA GLY A 182 -8.53 -0.47 18.10
C GLY A 182 -9.64 -1.18 17.33
N HIS A 183 -9.89 -0.84 16.05
CA HIS A 183 -10.97 -1.43 15.29
C HIS A 183 -10.70 -2.92 14.96
N GLU A 184 -11.75 -3.75 14.96
CA GLU A 184 -11.67 -5.20 14.69
C GLU A 184 -11.03 -5.53 13.34
N SER A 185 -11.39 -4.76 12.28
CA SER A 185 -10.88 -4.95 10.93
C SER A 185 -9.44 -4.46 10.79
N PRO A 186 -8.50 -5.30 10.34
CA PRO A 186 -7.13 -4.90 10.07
C PRO A 186 -7.05 -3.85 8.94
N HIS A 187 -7.98 -3.85 8.00
CA HIS A 187 -8.03 -2.85 6.94
C HIS A 187 -8.30 -1.45 7.49
N ILE A 188 -9.23 -1.32 8.44
CA ILE A 188 -9.52 -0.02 9.09
C ILE A 188 -8.32 0.43 9.92
N ARG A 189 -7.68 -0.47 10.71
CA ARG A 189 -6.48 -0.13 11.47
C ARG A 189 -5.34 0.35 10.58
N SER A 190 -5.09 -0.36 9.47
CA SER A 190 -4.04 0.01 8.50
C SER A 190 -4.28 1.39 7.90
N TRP A 191 -5.52 1.69 7.51
CA TRP A 191 -5.86 3.01 6.96
C TRP A 191 -5.80 4.12 8.02
N ALA A 192 -6.18 3.85 9.27
CA ALA A 192 -6.05 4.81 10.36
C ALA A 192 -4.58 5.23 10.55
N ILE A 193 -3.64 4.26 10.52
CA ILE A 193 -2.21 4.52 10.60
C ILE A 193 -1.73 5.36 9.41
N GLN A 194 -2.10 4.96 8.19
CA GLN A 194 -1.69 5.65 6.98
C GLN A 194 -2.15 7.11 6.98
N LEU A 195 -3.42 7.36 7.27
CA LEU A 195 -4.00 8.70 7.27
C LEU A 195 -3.42 9.58 8.39
N ALA A 196 -3.19 9.03 9.58
CA ALA A 196 -2.59 9.78 10.68
C ALA A 196 -1.16 10.22 10.36
N THR A 197 -0.39 9.39 9.67
CA THR A 197 1.02 9.67 9.37
C THR A 197 1.23 10.49 8.09
N GLU A 198 0.18 10.82 7.33
CA GLU A 198 0.28 11.67 6.13
C GLU A 198 0.87 13.05 6.43
N LYS A 199 0.51 13.64 7.56
CA LYS A 199 1.03 14.96 8.00
C LYS A 199 2.46 14.92 8.54
N LYS A 200 3.08 13.73 8.59
CA LYS A 200 4.44 13.48 9.12
C LYS A 200 4.63 13.83 10.60
N VAL A 201 3.56 14.12 11.30
CA VAL A 201 3.52 14.42 12.74
C VAL A 201 2.32 13.70 13.33
N VAL A 202 2.51 13.09 14.47
CA VAL A 202 1.45 12.44 15.27
C VAL A 202 1.60 12.87 16.74
N SER A 203 0.51 12.79 17.50
CA SER A 203 0.57 13.06 18.96
C SER A 203 1.37 11.98 19.70
N ALA A 204 1.83 12.32 20.89
CA ALA A 204 2.50 11.36 21.78
C ALA A 204 1.57 10.18 22.15
N SER A 205 0.26 10.43 22.28
CA SER A 205 -0.74 9.41 22.54
C SER A 205 -0.85 8.42 21.39
N PHE A 206 -0.91 8.92 20.15
CA PHE A 206 -0.96 8.08 18.95
C PHE A 206 0.31 7.23 18.83
N LEU A 207 1.51 7.82 19.06
CA LEU A 207 2.77 7.10 19.03
C LEU A 207 2.82 6.00 20.09
N SER A 208 2.40 6.27 21.31
CA SER A 208 2.31 5.28 22.40
C SER A 208 1.39 4.10 22.04
N LYS A 209 0.30 4.36 21.33
CA LYS A 209 -0.57 3.29 20.81
C LYS A 209 0.12 2.47 19.72
N LEU A 210 0.88 3.08 18.82
CA LEU A 210 1.68 2.34 17.84
C LEU A 210 2.73 1.45 18.52
N GLU A 211 3.38 1.92 19.59
CA GLU A 211 4.32 1.13 20.38
C GLU A 211 3.65 -0.08 21.03
N SER A 212 2.45 0.09 21.57
CA SER A 212 1.66 -1.02 22.11
C SER A 212 1.27 -2.01 21.01
N MET A 213 0.76 -1.51 19.89
CA MET A 213 0.38 -2.34 18.74
C MET A 213 1.56 -3.12 18.16
N ALA A 214 2.75 -2.52 18.09
CA ALA A 214 3.95 -3.21 17.59
C ALA A 214 4.25 -4.49 18.36
N LYS A 215 3.92 -4.53 19.65
CA LYS A 215 4.11 -5.71 20.52
C LYS A 215 3.01 -6.77 20.33
N THR A 216 1.77 -6.34 20.12
CA THR A 216 0.58 -7.21 20.25
C THR A 216 -0.18 -7.46 18.94
N GLU A 217 0.07 -6.69 17.88
CA GLU A 217 -0.66 -6.79 16.62
C GLU A 217 -0.41 -8.13 15.93
N SER A 218 -1.50 -8.83 15.65
CA SER A 218 -1.50 -10.15 15.00
C SER A 218 -1.48 -10.07 13.46
N SER A 219 -1.99 -8.98 12.88
CA SER A 219 -2.08 -8.83 11.43
C SER A 219 -0.78 -8.35 10.82
N ALA A 220 -0.16 -9.14 9.95
CA ALA A 220 1.01 -8.74 9.17
C ALA A 220 0.75 -7.48 8.33
N GLN A 221 -0.46 -7.34 7.77
CA GLN A 221 -0.87 -6.14 7.02
C GLN A 221 -0.80 -4.87 7.89
N VAL A 222 -1.24 -4.95 9.13
CA VAL A 222 -1.21 -3.79 10.06
C VAL A 222 0.23 -3.50 10.48
N ARG A 223 1.04 -4.54 10.78
CA ARG A 223 2.46 -4.35 11.09
C ARG A 223 3.22 -3.69 9.92
N LEU A 224 2.91 -4.09 8.69
CA LEU A 224 3.44 -3.43 7.48
C LEU A 224 2.99 -1.96 7.38
N ALA A 225 1.72 -1.66 7.70
CA ALA A 225 1.21 -0.28 7.72
C ALA A 225 1.90 0.56 8.81
N ILE A 226 2.17 0.00 9.99
CA ILE A 226 2.95 0.67 11.05
C ILE A 226 4.33 1.04 10.52
N LEU A 227 5.09 0.10 9.95
CA LEU A 227 6.42 0.35 9.41
C LEU A 227 6.41 1.42 8.31
N SER A 228 5.46 1.33 7.38
CA SER A 228 5.29 2.33 6.32
C SER A 228 4.97 3.72 6.88
N GLY A 229 4.11 3.80 7.89
CA GLY A 229 3.78 5.04 8.58
C GLY A 229 5.00 5.64 9.32
N LEU A 230 5.78 4.81 10.02
CA LEU A 230 6.99 5.25 10.73
C LEU A 230 8.01 5.92 9.82
N MET A 231 8.13 5.47 8.58
CA MET A 231 9.09 6.07 7.63
C MET A 231 8.75 7.52 7.29
N ARG A 232 7.52 7.97 7.55
CA ARG A 232 7.09 9.37 7.40
C ARG A 232 7.38 10.22 8.64
N LEU A 233 7.57 9.58 9.79
CA LEU A 233 7.87 10.25 11.06
C LEU A 233 9.38 10.48 11.21
N ARG A 234 9.74 11.41 12.10
CA ARG A 234 11.15 11.64 12.48
C ARG A 234 11.80 10.35 12.97
N PRO A 235 13.06 10.07 12.61
CA PRO A 235 13.72 8.83 13.01
C PRO A 235 13.79 8.61 14.53
N ASP A 236 14.05 9.66 15.30
CA ASP A 236 14.16 9.58 16.77
C ASP A 236 12.90 9.07 17.47
N LEU A 237 11.74 9.16 16.82
CA LEU A 237 10.44 8.66 17.33
C LEU A 237 10.20 7.17 17.04
N ARG A 238 11.06 6.50 16.28
CA ARG A 238 10.81 5.15 15.76
C ARG A 238 11.28 4.01 16.65
N TRP A 239 12.17 4.28 17.60
CA TRP A 239 12.93 3.28 18.34
C TRP A 239 12.09 2.13 18.89
N ASN A 240 11.16 2.41 19.80
CA ASN A 240 10.41 1.38 20.52
C ASN A 240 9.54 0.53 19.58
N VAL A 241 9.00 1.14 18.54
CA VAL A 241 8.17 0.46 17.53
C VAL A 241 9.02 -0.48 16.67
N VAL A 242 10.17 0.02 16.18
CA VAL A 242 11.08 -0.78 15.34
C VAL A 242 11.68 -1.92 16.13
N GLU A 243 12.14 -1.68 17.37
CA GLU A 243 12.67 -2.72 18.26
C GLU A 243 11.66 -3.86 18.50
N ALA A 244 10.37 -3.51 18.70
CA ALA A 244 9.33 -4.51 18.89
C ALA A 244 9.05 -5.31 17.61
N LEU A 245 8.96 -4.65 16.45
CA LEU A 245 8.68 -5.30 15.18
C LEU A 245 9.87 -6.11 14.67
N ALA A 246 11.11 -5.68 14.93
CA ALA A 246 12.29 -6.44 14.56
C ALA A 246 12.38 -7.82 15.24
N GLN A 247 11.72 -7.99 16.38
CA GLN A 247 11.69 -9.25 17.15
C GLN A 247 10.54 -10.20 16.76
N LYS A 248 9.67 -9.82 15.79
CA LYS A 248 8.55 -10.64 15.34
C LYS A 248 9.02 -11.76 14.40
N SER A 249 9.29 -12.94 14.96
CA SER A 249 9.79 -14.10 14.21
C SER A 249 8.81 -14.62 13.15
N GLU A 250 7.53 -14.41 13.34
CA GLU A 250 6.47 -14.76 12.39
C GLU A 250 6.58 -14.02 11.05
N ASP A 251 7.20 -12.84 11.04
CA ASP A 251 7.37 -12.01 9.84
C ASP A 251 8.67 -12.27 9.08
N ARG A 252 9.53 -13.16 9.58
CA ARG A 252 10.88 -13.39 9.02
C ARG A 252 10.89 -13.82 7.55
N LEU A 253 9.81 -14.43 7.08
CA LEU A 253 9.65 -14.91 5.70
C LEU A 253 8.61 -14.09 4.91
N ASP A 254 8.08 -13.02 5.49
CA ASP A 254 7.22 -12.09 4.75
C ASP A 254 8.03 -11.40 3.64
N HIS A 255 7.37 -11.17 2.51
CA HIS A 255 8.04 -10.60 1.33
C HIS A 255 8.50 -9.15 1.55
N ASN A 256 7.80 -8.37 2.37
CA ASN A 256 8.02 -6.94 2.52
C ASN A 256 8.50 -6.55 3.93
N ILE A 257 7.96 -7.18 4.99
CA ILE A 257 8.16 -6.72 6.37
C ILE A 257 9.63 -6.69 6.77
N PRO A 258 10.47 -7.72 6.52
CA PRO A 258 11.88 -7.66 6.91
C PRO A 258 12.62 -6.46 6.31
N LEU A 259 12.36 -6.15 5.05
CA LEU A 259 12.97 -5.01 4.38
C LEU A 259 12.42 -3.68 4.91
N MET A 260 11.13 -3.61 5.24
CA MET A 260 10.51 -2.42 5.82
C MET A 260 10.99 -2.16 7.25
N VAL A 261 11.25 -3.20 8.05
CA VAL A 261 11.91 -3.07 9.35
C VAL A 261 13.29 -2.46 9.18
N TRP A 262 14.05 -2.94 8.19
CA TRP A 262 15.36 -2.39 7.86
C TRP A 262 15.28 -0.89 7.50
N TYR A 263 14.41 -0.50 6.57
CA TYR A 263 14.27 0.91 6.16
C TYR A 263 13.83 1.82 7.29
N ALA A 264 13.01 1.33 8.22
CA ALA A 264 12.61 2.10 9.40
C ALA A 264 13.76 2.27 10.40
N ALA A 265 14.65 1.26 10.50
CA ALA A 265 15.77 1.21 11.43
C ALA A 265 17.05 1.90 10.91
N GLU A 266 17.29 1.87 9.61
CA GLU A 266 18.55 2.33 9.00
C GLU A 266 19.00 3.73 9.46
N PRO A 267 18.12 4.76 9.52
CA PRO A 267 18.52 6.09 9.96
C PRO A 267 18.91 6.17 11.45
N LEU A 268 18.46 5.20 12.26
CA LEU A 268 18.72 5.16 13.70
C LEU A 268 20.20 4.91 14.00
N ALA A 269 20.91 4.21 13.11
CA ALA A 269 22.33 3.95 13.23
C ALA A 269 23.17 5.24 13.34
N ALA A 270 22.74 6.32 12.69
CA ALA A 270 23.43 7.61 12.76
C ALA A 270 23.07 8.42 14.03
N ILE A 271 21.98 8.08 14.71
CA ILE A 271 21.52 8.74 15.94
C ILE A 271 22.19 8.10 17.16
N ASP A 272 22.13 6.77 17.24
CA ASP A 272 22.73 5.98 18.33
C ASP A 272 23.20 4.62 17.78
N PRO A 273 24.48 4.50 17.40
CA PRO A 273 25.01 3.26 16.83
C PRO A 273 25.04 2.12 17.86
N VAL A 274 25.19 2.43 19.17
CA VAL A 274 25.22 1.43 20.26
C VAL A 274 23.83 0.79 20.39
N ARG A 275 22.78 1.59 20.50
CA ARG A 275 21.39 1.12 20.60
C ARG A 275 20.97 0.39 19.33
N SER A 276 21.37 0.88 18.15
CA SER A 276 21.07 0.26 16.87
C SER A 276 21.67 -1.14 16.76
N LEU A 277 22.93 -1.30 17.18
CA LEU A 277 23.57 -2.61 17.19
C LEU A 277 22.90 -3.57 18.18
N ALA A 278 22.61 -3.10 19.41
CA ALA A 278 21.91 -3.89 20.42
C ALA A 278 20.49 -4.33 19.97
N MET A 279 19.79 -3.49 19.22
CA MET A 279 18.52 -3.84 18.58
C MET A 279 18.74 -4.93 17.52
N ALA A 280 19.78 -4.79 16.70
CA ALA A 280 20.07 -5.72 15.62
C ALA A 280 20.47 -7.11 16.11
N GLU A 281 21.18 -7.21 17.23
CA GLU A 281 21.53 -8.48 17.88
C GLU A 281 20.28 -9.26 18.35
N LYS A 282 19.21 -8.55 18.72
CA LYS A 282 17.95 -9.17 19.17
C LYS A 282 16.95 -9.43 18.04
N ALA A 283 17.17 -8.86 16.87
CA ALA A 283 16.26 -8.96 15.75
C ALA A 283 16.13 -10.40 15.27
N LYS A 284 14.92 -10.75 14.82
CA LYS A 284 14.60 -12.06 14.22
C LYS A 284 14.49 -11.97 12.69
N MET A 285 14.79 -10.80 12.11
CA MET A 285 14.74 -10.54 10.68
C MET A 285 16.01 -11.01 9.98
N PRO A 286 15.91 -11.69 8.82
CA PRO A 286 17.08 -12.14 8.07
C PRO A 286 18.00 -10.97 7.70
N LYS A 287 19.32 -11.19 7.81
CA LYS A 287 20.36 -10.23 7.41
C LYS A 287 20.33 -8.87 8.15
N PHE A 288 19.41 -8.66 9.06
CA PHE A 288 19.23 -7.36 9.72
C PHE A 288 20.50 -6.93 10.48
N LEU A 289 21.11 -7.83 11.24
CA LEU A 289 22.36 -7.57 11.95
C LEU A 289 23.50 -7.22 10.98
N MET A 290 23.64 -7.97 9.90
CA MET A 290 24.65 -7.70 8.87
C MET A 290 24.47 -6.31 8.25
N TYR A 291 23.22 -5.96 7.87
CA TYR A 291 22.93 -4.63 7.32
C TYR A 291 23.21 -3.52 8.32
N MET A 292 22.90 -3.73 9.61
CA MET A 292 23.18 -2.74 10.64
C MET A 292 24.69 -2.53 10.86
N VAL A 293 25.48 -3.59 10.89
CA VAL A 293 26.94 -3.51 10.97
C VAL A 293 27.51 -2.72 9.79
N GLN A 294 27.09 -3.04 8.57
CA GLN A 294 27.52 -2.33 7.36
C GLN A 294 27.13 -0.84 7.42
N ARG A 295 25.93 -0.54 7.89
CA ARG A 295 25.43 0.85 8.01
C ARG A 295 26.20 1.65 9.07
N ILE A 296 26.49 1.06 10.22
CA ILE A 296 27.29 1.68 11.28
C ILE A 296 28.72 1.97 10.75
N GLY A 297 29.33 1.02 10.05
CA GLY A 297 30.64 1.22 9.43
C GLY A 297 30.66 2.34 8.39
N ALA A 298 29.58 2.48 7.59
CA ALA A 298 29.46 3.53 6.58
C ALA A 298 29.34 4.95 7.17
N ILE A 299 29.03 5.12 8.46
CA ILE A 299 28.98 6.43 9.14
C ILE A 299 30.38 7.06 9.28
N LYS A 300 31.41 6.22 9.41
CA LYS A 300 32.82 6.65 9.52
C LYS A 300 33.14 7.61 10.67
N SER A 301 32.34 7.60 11.75
CA SER A 301 32.64 8.37 12.97
C SER A 301 33.54 7.58 13.91
N ALA A 302 34.28 8.27 14.80
CA ALA A 302 35.08 7.61 15.82
C ALA A 302 34.23 6.73 16.74
N GLU A 303 33.02 7.16 17.05
CA GLU A 303 32.05 6.41 17.85
C GLU A 303 31.60 5.14 17.14
N SER A 304 31.20 5.23 15.86
CA SER A 304 30.76 4.04 15.08
C SER A 304 31.87 3.01 14.94
N LYS A 305 33.13 3.46 14.76
CA LYS A 305 34.30 2.60 14.72
C LYS A 305 34.50 1.87 16.05
N LYS A 306 34.49 2.59 17.16
CA LYS A 306 34.65 2.03 18.52
C LYS A 306 33.56 1.00 18.83
N VAL A 307 32.29 1.26 18.42
CA VAL A 307 31.17 0.33 18.60
C VAL A 307 31.44 -0.98 17.87
N LEU A 308 31.94 -0.93 16.63
CA LEU A 308 32.24 -2.12 15.85
C LEU A 308 33.48 -2.88 16.38
N GLU A 309 34.48 -2.19 16.86
CA GLU A 309 35.66 -2.81 17.53
C GLU A 309 35.24 -3.61 18.76
N VAL A 310 34.46 -2.98 19.67
CA VAL A 310 33.91 -3.66 20.86
C VAL A 310 33.00 -4.84 20.49
N PHE A 311 32.23 -4.71 19.40
CA PHE A 311 31.40 -5.78 18.93
C PHE A 311 32.23 -6.95 18.40
N MET A 312 33.28 -6.68 17.63
CA MET A 312 34.20 -7.69 17.11
C MET A 312 34.86 -8.47 18.23
N ASP A 313 35.35 -7.79 19.27
CA ASP A 313 35.96 -8.42 20.43
C ASP A 313 35.00 -9.37 21.15
N ARG A 314 33.71 -9.03 21.21
CA ARG A 314 32.66 -9.91 21.79
C ARG A 314 32.33 -11.14 20.93
N LEU A 315 32.42 -11.02 19.60
CA LEU A 315 32.17 -12.15 18.68
C LEU A 315 33.27 -13.23 18.83
N GLY A 316 34.49 -12.84 19.13
CA GLY A 316 35.62 -13.76 19.27
C GLY A 316 35.84 -14.59 18.01
N ASN A 317 36.25 -15.87 18.17
CA ASN A 317 36.47 -16.81 17.06
C ASN A 317 35.24 -17.71 16.78
N ASN A 318 34.04 -17.18 16.91
CA ASN A 318 32.85 -17.97 16.70
C ASN A 318 32.58 -18.20 15.20
N HIS A 319 32.86 -19.42 14.72
CA HIS A 319 32.68 -19.80 13.31
C HIS A 319 31.24 -19.68 12.79
N GLU A 320 30.23 -19.78 13.65
CA GLU A 320 28.81 -19.60 13.26
C GLU A 320 28.48 -18.15 12.87
N GLN A 321 29.34 -17.20 13.23
CA GLN A 321 29.16 -15.76 12.95
C GLN A 321 30.17 -15.22 11.91
N HIS A 322 30.78 -16.12 11.16
CA HIS A 322 31.83 -15.74 10.20
C HIS A 322 31.41 -14.65 9.20
N GLU A 323 30.20 -14.72 8.65
CA GLU A 323 29.69 -13.69 7.73
C GLU A 323 29.59 -12.31 8.39
N ILE A 324 29.18 -12.27 9.66
CA ILE A 324 29.08 -11.03 10.44
C ILE A 324 30.48 -10.48 10.74
N MET A 325 31.43 -11.35 11.12
CA MET A 325 32.82 -10.97 11.35
C MET A 325 33.44 -10.36 10.09
N MET A 326 33.26 -10.97 8.94
CA MET A 326 33.74 -10.45 7.66
C MET A 326 33.08 -9.08 7.33
N ALA A 327 31.81 -8.88 7.65
CA ALA A 327 31.13 -7.60 7.46
C ALA A 327 31.72 -6.51 8.38
N VAL A 328 32.02 -6.83 9.65
CA VAL A 328 32.65 -5.90 10.61
C VAL A 328 34.04 -5.55 10.14
N GLU A 329 34.89 -6.54 9.79
CA GLU A 329 36.24 -6.31 9.28
C GLU A 329 36.26 -5.40 8.06
N LYS A 330 35.34 -5.66 7.10
CA LYS A 330 35.20 -4.82 5.93
C LYS A 330 34.85 -3.39 6.31
N ALA A 331 33.86 -3.21 7.18
CA ALA A 331 33.39 -1.89 7.65
C ALA A 331 34.51 -1.11 8.39
N LEU A 332 35.40 -1.81 9.12
CA LEU A 332 36.53 -1.20 9.80
C LEU A 332 37.70 -0.85 8.85
N LYS A 333 37.86 -1.57 7.73
CA LYS A 333 38.95 -1.35 6.75
C LYS A 333 38.60 -0.26 5.71
N GLU A 334 37.32 0.01 5.43
CA GLU A 334 36.88 1.05 4.48
C GLU A 334 37.11 2.44 5.12
N LYS A 335 38.18 3.15 4.66
CA LYS A 335 38.59 4.50 5.11
C LYS A 335 37.66 5.61 4.56
#